data_58920d5f93fb1b97385275218a85d296
#
_entry.id   58920d5f93fb1b97385275218a85d296
#
_cell.length_a   1.000
_cell.length_b   1.000
_cell.length_c   1.000
_cell.angle_alpha   90.00
_cell.angle_beta   90.00
_cell.angle_gamma   90.00
#
_symmetry.space_group_name_H-M   'P 1'
#
loop_
_entity.id
_entity.type
_entity.pdbx_description
1 polymer ?
#
loop_
_entity_poly.entity_id
_entity_poly.type
_entity_poly.pdbx_seq_one_letter_code
_entity_poly.pdbx_strand_id
1 'polypeptide(L)'
;VLNPDLNALIFQFFLTMMALMGSWKLIKTGFVISIMFWSLAMVLGVLQALIGLTAAQALGLHQHLGLLMGTLSMMGGTETLTNFIPAVEHLDKFSGAAQAAMGVATLGMVCSMMVSAPMGEYLIKKYSLKNPSRSEFDNARLIRSIERSDKPFYQTHTIECIKIIAICFVCMAFSHLIKQKFLADVLIPDYTVCMVCALVARNFADTTGWFSVDGLALRTLTKIFLILFILVSTCALQLDLIFDLSAPIVAVFFLELVVNVLFARFVYFNLLGRDFRGMLIAVGGLAFSMGMAANGLSNMQSLCEKYGPNTDGFLVVCVVGLILLAISNTLLIKFLLTIF
;
A
#
# COMPACT_ATOMS: atom_id res chain seq x y z
N VAL A 1 -14.25 -0.17 20.90
CA VAL A 1 -14.19 0.50 19.59
C VAL A 1 -12.88 1.28 19.57
N LEU A 2 -11.94 0.85 18.71
CA LEU A 2 -10.66 1.54 18.53
C LEU A 2 -10.90 2.87 17.82
N ASN A 3 -10.24 3.94 18.30
CA ASN A 3 -10.35 5.26 17.68
C ASN A 3 -9.77 5.20 16.25
N PRO A 4 -10.54 5.54 15.19
CA PRO A 4 -10.06 5.55 13.81
C PRO A 4 -8.85 6.48 13.61
N ASP A 5 -8.75 7.57 14.38
CA ASP A 5 -7.61 8.49 14.32
C ASP A 5 -6.30 7.82 14.73
N LEU A 6 -6.35 6.87 15.68
CA LEU A 6 -5.16 6.13 16.11
C LEU A 6 -4.67 5.21 14.99
N ASN A 7 -5.57 4.55 14.27
CA ASN A 7 -5.20 3.69 13.13
C ASN A 7 -4.56 4.53 12.02
N ALA A 8 -5.16 5.65 11.66
CA ALA A 8 -4.62 6.59 10.68
C ALA A 8 -3.24 7.12 11.07
N LEU A 9 -3.03 7.46 12.35
CA LEU A 9 -1.76 7.94 12.86
C LEU A 9 -0.66 6.87 12.75
N ILE A 10 -0.93 5.64 13.20
CA ILE A 10 0.03 4.52 13.12
C ILE A 10 0.39 4.23 11.66
N PHE A 11 -0.59 4.23 10.77
CA PHE A 11 -0.40 4.05 9.33
C PHE A 11 0.46 5.16 8.72
N GLN A 12 0.20 6.39 9.08
CA GLN A 12 0.96 7.54 8.62
C GLN A 12 2.42 7.49 9.08
N PHE A 13 2.70 7.09 10.33
CA PHE A 13 4.05 6.83 10.83
C PHE A 13 4.73 5.74 10.03
N PHE A 14 4.05 4.61 9.86
CA PHE A 14 4.58 3.48 9.10
C PHE A 14 4.99 3.89 7.68
N LEU A 15 4.08 4.56 6.95
CA LEU A 15 4.36 4.98 5.57
C LEU A 15 5.44 6.06 5.48
N THR A 16 5.48 6.99 6.45
CA THR A 16 6.54 8.01 6.52
C THR A 16 7.91 7.35 6.72
N MET A 17 8.01 6.36 7.61
CA MET A 17 9.25 5.59 7.80
C MET A 17 9.62 4.78 6.55
N MET A 18 8.63 4.20 5.85
CA MET A 18 8.87 3.52 4.58
C MET A 18 9.44 4.48 3.52
N ALA A 19 8.90 5.69 3.42
CA ALA A 19 9.41 6.70 2.50
C ALA A 19 10.83 7.17 2.85
N LEU A 20 11.18 7.24 4.14
CA LEU A 20 12.55 7.51 4.61
C LEU A 20 13.56 6.40 4.21
N MET A 21 13.11 5.19 3.88
CA MET A 21 13.98 4.16 3.30
C MET A 21 14.31 4.44 1.82
N GLY A 22 13.52 5.27 1.14
CA GLY A 22 13.65 5.59 -0.28
C GLY A 22 14.78 6.58 -0.56
N SER A 23 16.01 6.09 -0.77
CA SER A 23 17.09 6.92 -1.28
C SER A 23 16.99 7.09 -2.79
N TRP A 24 17.36 8.27 -3.30
CA TRP A 24 17.37 8.58 -4.74
C TRP A 24 18.21 7.60 -5.56
N LYS A 25 19.28 7.08 -4.97
CA LYS A 25 20.11 6.04 -5.59
C LYS A 25 19.34 4.75 -5.82
N LEU A 26 18.56 4.32 -4.83
CA LEU A 26 17.72 3.12 -4.91
C LEU A 26 16.52 3.31 -5.85
N ILE A 27 15.90 4.50 -5.83
CA ILE A 27 14.80 4.83 -6.75
C ILE A 27 15.28 4.79 -8.21
N LYS A 28 16.47 5.32 -8.53
CA LYS A 28 17.03 5.26 -9.88
C LYS A 28 17.23 3.83 -10.36
N THR A 29 17.70 2.94 -9.52
CA THR A 29 17.95 1.53 -9.89
C THR A 29 16.65 0.77 -10.22
N GLY A 30 15.55 1.07 -9.50
CA GLY A 30 14.24 0.46 -9.72
C GLY A 30 13.26 1.26 -10.57
N PHE A 31 13.66 2.41 -11.12
CA PHE A 31 12.76 3.39 -11.71
C PHE A 31 11.89 2.82 -12.85
N VAL A 32 12.49 2.12 -13.80
CA VAL A 32 11.78 1.55 -14.97
C VAL A 32 10.71 0.55 -14.50
N ILE A 33 11.06 -0.34 -13.57
CA ILE A 33 10.13 -1.34 -13.04
C ILE A 33 9.02 -0.66 -12.23
N SER A 34 9.35 0.40 -11.50
CA SER A 34 8.37 1.19 -10.75
C SER A 34 7.36 1.88 -11.66
N ILE A 35 7.80 2.47 -12.75
CA ILE A 35 6.90 3.07 -13.76
C ILE A 35 6.07 2.00 -14.46
N MET A 36 6.67 0.85 -14.80
CA MET A 36 5.91 -0.27 -15.36
C MET A 36 4.85 -0.76 -14.39
N PHE A 37 5.20 -0.97 -13.12
CA PHE A 37 4.25 -1.36 -12.08
C PHE A 37 3.12 -0.34 -11.93
N TRP A 38 3.46 0.95 -11.83
CA TRP A 38 2.49 2.03 -11.76
C TRP A 38 1.54 2.05 -12.97
N SER A 39 2.08 1.98 -14.20
CA SER A 39 1.27 1.98 -15.43
C SER A 39 0.31 0.80 -15.48
N LEU A 40 0.79 -0.40 -15.12
CA LEU A 40 -0.04 -1.61 -15.06
C LEU A 40 -1.11 -1.51 -13.97
N ALA A 41 -0.78 -0.92 -12.82
CA ALA A 41 -1.75 -0.70 -11.75
C ALA A 41 -2.83 0.30 -12.19
N MET A 42 -2.49 1.36 -12.93
CA MET A 42 -3.48 2.27 -13.49
C MET A 42 -4.39 1.60 -14.51
N VAL A 43 -3.85 0.72 -15.37
CA VAL A 43 -4.66 -0.11 -16.29
C VAL A 43 -5.63 -0.98 -15.50
N LEU A 44 -5.17 -1.61 -14.42
CA LEU A 44 -6.03 -2.41 -13.55
C LEU A 44 -7.12 -1.56 -12.88
N GLY A 45 -6.80 -0.35 -12.40
CA GLY A 45 -7.78 0.57 -11.82
C GLY A 45 -8.87 0.98 -12.80
N VAL A 46 -8.51 1.27 -14.06
CA VAL A 46 -9.49 1.52 -15.14
C VAL A 46 -10.33 0.27 -15.42
N LEU A 47 -9.71 -0.90 -15.45
CA LEU A 47 -10.41 -2.16 -15.66
C LEU A 47 -11.43 -2.45 -14.54
N GLN A 48 -11.05 -2.23 -13.29
CA GLN A 48 -11.95 -2.34 -12.13
C GLN A 48 -13.13 -1.36 -12.23
N ALA A 49 -12.88 -0.11 -12.62
CA ALA A 49 -13.95 0.86 -12.82
C ALA A 49 -14.93 0.42 -13.90
N LEU A 50 -14.44 -0.08 -15.04
CA LEU A 50 -15.27 -0.58 -16.14
C LEU A 50 -16.07 -1.83 -15.74
N ILE A 51 -15.44 -2.77 -15.02
CA ILE A 51 -16.12 -3.97 -14.53
C ILE A 51 -17.21 -3.58 -13.53
N GLY A 52 -16.89 -2.71 -12.57
CA GLY A 52 -17.87 -2.23 -11.60
C GLY A 52 -19.07 -1.56 -12.26
N LEU A 53 -18.84 -0.65 -13.23
CA LEU A 53 -19.90 0.04 -13.98
C LEU A 53 -20.76 -0.95 -14.79
N THR A 54 -20.13 -1.80 -15.60
CA THR A 54 -20.86 -2.74 -16.47
C THR A 54 -21.61 -3.80 -15.69
N ALA A 55 -21.02 -4.31 -14.62
CA ALA A 55 -21.67 -5.28 -13.75
C ALA A 55 -22.84 -4.65 -12.96
N ALA A 56 -22.70 -3.42 -12.49
CA ALA A 56 -23.80 -2.71 -11.84
C ALA A 56 -24.98 -2.50 -12.79
N GLN A 57 -24.71 -2.07 -14.02
CA GLN A 57 -25.76 -1.93 -15.05
C GLN A 57 -26.45 -3.26 -15.35
N ALA A 58 -25.68 -4.35 -15.52
CA ALA A 58 -26.23 -5.68 -15.81
C ALA A 58 -27.10 -6.23 -14.67
N LEU A 59 -26.81 -5.84 -13.43
CA LEU A 59 -27.55 -6.27 -12.23
C LEU A 59 -28.65 -5.27 -11.80
N GLY A 60 -28.88 -4.22 -12.58
CA GLY A 60 -29.89 -3.20 -12.27
C GLY A 60 -29.54 -2.32 -11.07
N LEU A 61 -28.25 -2.23 -10.73
CA LEU A 61 -27.74 -1.35 -9.69
C LEU A 61 -27.40 0.04 -10.26
N HIS A 62 -27.37 1.05 -9.38
CA HIS A 62 -27.01 2.40 -9.79
C HIS A 62 -25.55 2.48 -10.28
N GLN A 63 -25.25 3.26 -11.32
CA GLN A 63 -23.91 3.33 -11.94
C GLN A 63 -22.83 3.79 -10.97
N HIS A 64 -23.12 4.81 -10.13
CA HIS A 64 -22.16 5.28 -9.13
C HIS A 64 -21.86 4.22 -8.06
N LEU A 65 -22.80 3.33 -7.73
CA LEU A 65 -22.54 2.19 -6.86
C LEU A 65 -21.53 1.23 -7.52
N GLY A 66 -21.60 1.05 -8.85
CA GLY A 66 -20.61 0.29 -9.61
C GLY A 66 -19.19 0.89 -9.49
N LEU A 67 -19.05 2.20 -9.61
CA LEU A 67 -17.77 2.90 -9.40
C LEU A 67 -17.27 2.74 -7.96
N LEU A 68 -18.16 2.84 -6.98
CA LEU A 68 -17.83 2.66 -5.57
C LEU A 68 -17.33 1.25 -5.27
N MET A 69 -17.96 0.22 -5.85
CA MET A 69 -17.56 -1.19 -5.69
C MET A 69 -16.29 -1.54 -6.46
N GLY A 70 -15.99 -0.85 -7.57
CA GLY A 70 -14.81 -1.04 -8.39
C GLY A 70 -13.56 -0.37 -7.80
N THR A 71 -12.94 0.49 -8.59
CA THR A 71 -11.63 1.10 -8.28
C THR A 71 -11.62 1.91 -6.97
N LEU A 72 -12.75 2.50 -6.54
CA LEU A 72 -12.81 3.28 -5.30
C LEU A 72 -12.58 2.40 -4.06
N SER A 73 -13.34 1.31 -3.92
CA SER A 73 -13.23 0.40 -2.78
C SER A 73 -12.03 -0.54 -2.91
N MET A 74 -11.76 -1.02 -4.12
CA MET A 74 -10.74 -2.04 -4.36
C MET A 74 -9.33 -1.42 -4.37
N MET A 75 -9.03 -0.46 -5.23
CA MET A 75 -7.69 0.13 -5.31
C MET A 75 -7.48 1.28 -4.31
N GLY A 76 -8.53 2.05 -4.03
CA GLY A 76 -8.46 3.18 -3.09
C GLY A 76 -8.45 2.78 -1.63
N GLY A 77 -9.09 1.67 -1.31
CA GLY A 77 -9.29 1.21 0.06
C GLY A 77 -10.19 2.14 0.89
N THR A 78 -10.32 1.82 2.17
CA THR A 78 -11.18 2.57 3.09
C THR A 78 -10.79 4.04 3.24
N GLU A 79 -9.51 4.37 3.12
CA GLU A 79 -9.02 5.75 3.29
C GLU A 79 -9.38 6.66 2.12
N THR A 80 -9.21 6.17 0.88
CA THR A 80 -9.64 6.91 -0.31
C THR A 80 -11.15 7.02 -0.36
N LEU A 81 -11.84 5.93 -0.04
CA LEU A 81 -13.29 5.86 0.00
C LEU A 81 -13.88 6.91 0.95
N THR A 82 -13.35 7.02 2.17
CA THR A 82 -13.80 8.02 3.16
C THR A 82 -13.72 9.45 2.63
N ASN A 83 -12.70 9.75 1.82
CA ASN A 83 -12.52 11.09 1.23
C ASN A 83 -13.53 11.36 0.10
N PHE A 84 -14.01 10.32 -0.61
CA PHE A 84 -14.91 10.48 -1.76
C PHE A 84 -16.39 10.22 -1.43
N ILE A 85 -16.72 9.56 -0.32
CA ILE A 85 -18.11 9.30 0.11
C ILE A 85 -18.96 10.58 0.09
N PRO A 86 -18.54 11.72 0.69
CA PRO A 86 -19.33 12.92 0.69
C PRO A 86 -19.64 13.45 -0.72
N ALA A 87 -18.69 13.32 -1.65
CA ALA A 87 -18.88 13.75 -3.04
C ALA A 87 -19.91 12.88 -3.75
N VAL A 88 -19.90 11.57 -3.53
CA VAL A 88 -20.84 10.61 -4.14
C VAL A 88 -22.23 10.73 -3.52
N GLU A 89 -22.34 10.90 -2.21
CA GLU A 89 -23.64 11.09 -1.54
C GLU A 89 -24.34 12.37 -1.99
N HIS A 90 -23.58 13.43 -2.28
CA HIS A 90 -24.14 14.66 -2.85
C HIS A 90 -24.67 14.47 -4.27
N LEU A 91 -24.04 13.62 -5.08
CA LEU A 91 -24.46 13.36 -6.46
C LEU A 91 -25.76 12.54 -6.54
N ASP A 92 -25.92 11.52 -5.70
CA ASP A 92 -26.95 10.49 -5.91
C ASP A 92 -28.10 10.48 -4.92
N LYS A 93 -27.98 11.16 -3.77
CA LYS A 93 -28.96 11.06 -2.66
C LYS A 93 -29.27 9.61 -2.23
N PHE A 94 -28.35 8.66 -2.52
CA PHE A 94 -28.52 7.25 -2.23
C PHE A 94 -28.04 6.94 -0.80
N SER A 95 -28.98 6.81 0.11
CA SER A 95 -28.68 6.39 1.48
C SER A 95 -28.24 4.91 1.49
N GLY A 96 -27.00 4.64 1.96
CA GLY A 96 -26.46 3.30 2.07
C GLY A 96 -25.33 2.94 1.08
N ALA A 97 -25.06 3.79 0.07
CA ALA A 97 -23.95 3.58 -0.86
C ALA A 97 -22.59 3.56 -0.13
N ALA A 98 -22.41 4.44 0.85
CA ALA A 98 -21.23 4.50 1.69
C ALA A 98 -21.01 3.21 2.49
N GLN A 99 -22.07 2.67 3.10
CA GLN A 99 -21.99 1.43 3.88
C GLN A 99 -21.67 0.23 2.98
N ALA A 100 -22.30 0.12 1.82
CA ALA A 100 -22.03 -0.94 0.85
C ALA A 100 -20.56 -0.86 0.35
N ALA A 101 -20.07 0.33 0.01
CA ALA A 101 -18.71 0.53 -0.44
C ALA A 101 -17.66 0.21 0.66
N MET A 102 -17.93 0.61 1.90
CA MET A 102 -17.09 0.25 3.06
C MET A 102 -17.10 -1.26 3.31
N GLY A 103 -18.25 -1.92 3.16
CA GLY A 103 -18.36 -3.38 3.25
C GLY A 103 -17.54 -4.09 2.17
N VAL A 104 -17.59 -3.62 0.92
CA VAL A 104 -16.77 -4.14 -0.19
C VAL A 104 -15.29 -3.94 0.07
N ALA A 105 -14.87 -2.74 0.52
CA ALA A 105 -13.48 -2.47 0.86
C ALA A 105 -13.00 -3.38 2.01
N THR A 106 -13.82 -3.60 3.03
CA THR A 106 -13.51 -4.50 4.15
C THR A 106 -13.36 -5.95 3.67
N LEU A 107 -14.29 -6.42 2.83
CA LEU A 107 -14.23 -7.75 2.22
C LEU A 107 -12.98 -7.90 1.35
N GLY A 108 -12.63 -6.87 0.58
CA GLY A 108 -11.41 -6.79 -0.22
C GLY A 108 -10.15 -6.93 0.63
N MET A 109 -10.08 -6.23 1.76
CA MET A 109 -8.96 -6.34 2.70
C MET A 109 -8.79 -7.76 3.24
N VAL A 110 -9.87 -8.41 3.68
CA VAL A 110 -9.85 -9.79 4.17
C VAL A 110 -9.39 -10.75 3.08
N CYS A 111 -9.99 -10.68 1.89
CA CYS A 111 -9.64 -11.54 0.76
C CYS A 111 -8.19 -11.32 0.30
N SER A 112 -7.70 -10.07 0.31
CA SER A 112 -6.32 -9.78 -0.07
C SER A 112 -5.29 -10.43 0.83
N MET A 113 -5.55 -10.45 2.15
CA MET A 113 -4.69 -11.15 3.12
C MET A 113 -4.66 -12.65 2.85
N MET A 114 -5.81 -13.24 2.52
CA MET A 114 -5.94 -14.69 2.32
C MET A 114 -5.38 -15.18 1.00
N VAL A 115 -5.39 -14.37 -0.07
CA VAL A 115 -5.10 -14.81 -1.43
C VAL A 115 -3.69 -14.43 -1.88
N SER A 116 -3.17 -13.27 -1.48
CA SER A 116 -1.93 -12.72 -2.04
C SER A 116 -0.68 -13.53 -1.67
N ALA A 117 -0.50 -13.89 -0.39
CA ALA A 117 0.66 -14.67 0.04
C ALA A 117 0.64 -16.11 -0.51
N PRO A 118 -0.50 -16.86 -0.47
CA PRO A 118 -0.60 -18.17 -1.12
C PRO A 118 -0.34 -18.13 -2.64
N MET A 119 -0.79 -17.07 -3.34
CA MET A 119 -0.45 -16.89 -4.75
C MET A 119 1.06 -16.76 -4.95
N GLY A 120 1.74 -16.00 -4.10
CA GLY A 120 3.20 -15.86 -4.12
C GLY A 120 3.90 -17.21 -3.91
N GLU A 121 3.48 -17.99 -2.91
CA GLU A 121 4.03 -19.33 -2.67
C GLU A 121 3.79 -20.29 -3.86
N TYR A 122 2.62 -20.23 -4.45
CA TYR A 122 2.31 -21.01 -5.65
C TYR A 122 3.27 -20.66 -6.79
N LEU A 123 3.55 -19.38 -7.03
CA LEU A 123 4.48 -18.91 -8.05
C LEU A 123 5.91 -19.38 -7.77
N ILE A 124 6.37 -19.26 -6.52
CA ILE A 124 7.71 -19.73 -6.11
C ILE A 124 7.86 -21.21 -6.39
N LYS A 125 6.90 -22.03 -5.99
CA LYS A 125 6.94 -23.49 -6.19
C LYS A 125 6.87 -23.86 -7.67
N LYS A 126 5.93 -23.26 -8.42
CA LYS A 126 5.69 -23.59 -9.83
C LYS A 126 6.86 -23.23 -10.74
N TYR A 127 7.53 -22.11 -10.49
CA TYR A 127 8.64 -21.62 -11.32
C TYR A 127 10.00 -21.81 -10.67
N SER A 128 10.06 -22.50 -9.52
CA SER A 128 11.29 -22.73 -8.75
C SER A 128 12.10 -21.43 -8.54
N LEU A 129 11.40 -20.34 -8.20
CA LEU A 129 11.99 -19.01 -8.08
C LEU A 129 13.01 -19.00 -6.93
N LYS A 130 14.22 -18.53 -7.24
CA LYS A 130 15.29 -18.35 -6.25
C LYS A 130 15.43 -16.85 -5.93
N ASN A 131 15.60 -16.52 -4.65
CA ASN A 131 15.93 -15.16 -4.24
C ASN A 131 17.45 -14.97 -4.28
N PRO A 132 18.00 -14.15 -5.19
CA PRO A 132 19.43 -13.93 -5.29
C PRO A 132 20.04 -13.27 -4.04
N SER A 133 19.27 -12.45 -3.32
CA SER A 133 19.75 -11.77 -2.10
C SER A 133 19.85 -12.68 -0.89
N ARG A 134 19.42 -13.93 -0.97
CA ARG A 134 19.44 -14.84 0.18
C ARG A 134 20.88 -15.19 0.62
N SER A 135 21.76 -15.44 -0.33
CA SER A 135 23.17 -15.78 -0.04
C SER A 135 23.94 -14.60 0.55
N GLU A 136 23.66 -13.36 0.09
CA GLU A 136 24.28 -12.15 0.65
C GLU A 136 23.75 -11.86 2.07
N PHE A 137 22.49 -12.15 2.32
CA PHE A 137 21.87 -11.96 3.63
C PHE A 137 22.39 -12.96 4.67
N ASP A 138 22.55 -14.22 4.30
CA ASP A 138 23.11 -15.26 5.18
C ASP A 138 24.57 -14.94 5.49
N ASN A 139 25.35 -14.48 4.51
CA ASN A 139 26.72 -14.02 4.71
C ASN A 139 26.80 -12.75 5.58
N ALA A 140 25.93 -11.76 5.36
CA ALA A 140 25.87 -10.55 6.16
C ALA A 140 25.44 -10.82 7.63
N ARG A 141 24.57 -11.81 7.85
CA ARG A 141 24.23 -12.29 9.21
C ARG A 141 25.44 -12.92 9.90
N LEU A 142 26.20 -13.74 9.17
CA LEU A 142 27.42 -14.36 9.66
C LEU A 142 28.49 -13.30 10.03
N ILE A 143 28.72 -12.34 9.14
CA ILE A 143 29.68 -11.25 9.34
C ILE A 143 29.26 -10.37 10.53
N ARG A 144 27.97 -10.01 10.68
CA ARG A 144 27.49 -9.25 11.84
C ARG A 144 27.55 -10.01 13.16
N SER A 145 27.50 -11.33 13.14
CA SER A 145 27.71 -12.14 14.34
C SER A 145 29.16 -12.13 14.80
N ILE A 146 30.10 -11.85 13.87
CA ILE A 146 31.55 -11.77 14.12
C ILE A 146 31.97 -10.33 14.50
N GLU A 147 31.39 -9.31 13.87
CA GLU A 147 31.62 -7.88 14.16
C GLU A 147 30.68 -7.38 15.28
N ARG A 148 30.69 -8.03 16.45
CA ARG A 148 30.11 -7.44 17.66
C ARG A 148 31.00 -6.30 18.12
N SER A 149 30.67 -5.09 17.68
CA SER A 149 31.24 -3.85 18.19
C SER A 149 31.07 -3.77 19.71
N ASP A 150 32.15 -3.44 20.42
CA ASP A 150 32.21 -3.28 21.88
C ASP A 150 31.39 -2.12 22.47
N LYS A 151 30.48 -1.52 21.68
CA LYS A 151 29.59 -0.47 22.19
C LYS A 151 28.28 -1.08 22.69
N PRO A 152 27.80 -0.68 23.88
CA PRO A 152 26.58 -1.22 24.43
C PRO A 152 25.41 -0.92 23.49
N PHE A 153 24.85 -1.98 22.93
CA PHE A 153 23.78 -2.02 21.93
C PHE A 153 22.58 -1.12 22.25
N TYR A 154 22.28 -0.92 23.53
CA TYR A 154 21.09 -0.20 23.99
C TYR A 154 21.16 1.31 23.84
N GLN A 155 22.30 1.96 24.03
CA GLN A 155 22.35 3.43 24.06
C GLN A 155 22.31 4.06 22.66
N THR A 156 23.04 3.50 21.71
CA THR A 156 23.14 4.07 20.37
C THR A 156 21.84 3.88 19.58
N HIS A 157 21.21 2.71 19.70
CA HIS A 157 19.96 2.43 18.98
C HIS A 157 18.75 3.20 19.50
N THR A 158 18.64 3.43 20.80
CA THR A 158 17.52 4.19 21.37
C THR A 158 17.51 5.63 20.89
N ILE A 159 18.69 6.29 20.86
CA ILE A 159 18.82 7.67 20.37
C ILE A 159 18.45 7.77 18.89
N GLU A 160 18.94 6.83 18.07
CA GLU A 160 18.59 6.80 16.64
C GLU A 160 17.10 6.53 16.40
N CYS A 161 16.46 5.67 17.21
CA CYS A 161 15.02 5.47 17.15
C CYS A 161 14.23 6.74 17.50
N ILE A 162 14.62 7.45 18.57
CA ILE A 162 13.99 8.72 18.95
C ILE A 162 14.17 9.77 17.85
N LYS A 163 15.37 9.87 17.27
CA LYS A 163 15.65 10.77 16.14
C LYS A 163 14.73 10.49 14.93
N ILE A 164 14.56 9.22 14.55
CA ILE A 164 13.68 8.83 13.44
C ILE A 164 12.23 9.22 13.74
N ILE A 165 11.75 8.95 14.95
CA ILE A 165 10.38 9.33 15.36
C ILE A 165 10.22 10.87 15.30
N ALA A 166 11.21 11.64 15.76
CA ALA A 166 11.19 13.09 15.68
C ALA A 166 11.14 13.58 14.22
N ILE A 167 11.92 12.97 13.32
CA ILE A 167 11.88 13.28 11.88
C ILE A 167 10.49 12.99 11.31
N CYS A 168 9.86 11.87 11.69
CA CYS A 168 8.51 11.56 11.26
C CYS A 168 7.50 12.62 11.70
N PHE A 169 7.55 13.07 12.96
CA PHE A 169 6.69 14.15 13.44
C PHE A 169 6.90 15.46 12.68
N VAL A 170 8.13 15.80 12.38
CA VAL A 170 8.45 17.00 11.57
C VAL A 170 7.85 16.85 10.15
N CYS A 171 8.02 15.70 9.52
CA CYS A 171 7.42 15.44 8.19
C CYS A 171 5.89 15.50 8.22
N MET A 172 5.25 14.98 9.27
CA MET A 172 3.79 15.04 9.46
C MET A 172 3.31 16.49 9.67
N ALA A 173 4.01 17.29 10.48
CA ALA A 173 3.68 18.69 10.68
C ALA A 173 3.81 19.51 9.38
N PHE A 174 4.89 19.29 8.62
CA PHE A 174 5.09 19.93 7.31
C PHE A 174 4.01 19.51 6.30
N SER A 175 3.67 18.22 6.26
CA SER A 175 2.63 17.74 5.35
C SER A 175 1.27 18.37 5.64
N HIS A 176 0.93 18.52 6.92
CA HIS A 176 -0.30 19.19 7.32
C HIS A 176 -0.35 20.66 6.87
N LEU A 177 0.76 21.38 7.06
CA LEU A 177 0.88 22.79 6.60
C LEU A 177 0.78 22.90 5.07
N ILE A 178 1.43 21.99 4.33
CA ILE A 178 1.38 21.96 2.86
C ILE A 178 -0.05 21.68 2.40
N LYS A 179 -0.72 20.70 3.01
CA LYS A 179 -2.09 20.33 2.66
C LYS A 179 -3.04 21.50 2.89
N GLN A 180 -2.99 22.16 4.05
CA GLN A 180 -3.85 23.30 4.35
C GLN A 180 -3.66 24.49 3.40
N LYS A 181 -2.40 24.80 3.00
CA LYS A 181 -2.11 25.98 2.20
C LYS A 181 -2.23 25.79 0.69
N PHE A 182 -1.87 24.61 0.19
CA PHE A 182 -1.69 24.39 -1.26
C PHE A 182 -2.58 23.28 -1.83
N LEU A 183 -3.09 22.38 -0.99
CA LEU A 183 -3.81 21.18 -1.43
C LEU A 183 -5.19 21.06 -0.75
N ALA A 184 -5.75 22.15 -0.22
CA ALA A 184 -7.02 22.13 0.50
C ALA A 184 -8.18 21.56 -0.36
N ASP A 185 -8.18 21.88 -1.66
CA ASP A 185 -9.21 21.45 -2.61
C ASP A 185 -8.91 20.11 -3.30
N VAL A 186 -7.76 19.49 -2.94
CA VAL A 186 -7.33 18.23 -3.57
C VAL A 186 -7.55 17.09 -2.59
N LEU A 187 -8.36 16.11 -2.99
CA LEU A 187 -8.71 14.93 -2.18
C LEU A 187 -7.57 13.90 -2.09
N ILE A 188 -6.31 14.36 -1.95
CA ILE A 188 -5.15 13.48 -1.75
C ILE A 188 -5.10 13.04 -0.29
N PRO A 189 -4.90 11.73 -0.02
CA PRO A 189 -4.73 11.23 1.33
C PRO A 189 -3.54 11.87 2.07
N ASP A 190 -3.68 12.11 3.37
CA ASP A 190 -2.66 12.80 4.18
C ASP A 190 -1.33 12.06 4.21
N TYR A 191 -1.37 10.74 4.27
CA TYR A 191 -0.17 9.92 4.26
C TYR A 191 0.67 10.11 2.98
N THR A 192 0.05 10.38 1.84
CA THR A 192 0.78 10.59 0.57
C THR A 192 1.65 11.84 0.65
N VAL A 193 1.12 12.94 1.19
CA VAL A 193 1.88 14.17 1.37
C VAL A 193 3.03 13.96 2.38
N CYS A 194 2.76 13.22 3.47
CA CYS A 194 3.80 12.83 4.44
C CYS A 194 4.92 12.02 3.80
N MET A 195 4.57 11.05 2.95
CA MET A 195 5.56 10.24 2.23
C MET A 195 6.44 11.09 1.31
N VAL A 196 5.86 12.04 0.60
CA VAL A 196 6.63 12.98 -0.23
C VAL A 196 7.56 13.83 0.62
N CYS A 197 7.08 14.39 1.72
CA CYS A 197 7.92 15.14 2.67
C CYS A 197 9.08 14.30 3.23
N ALA A 198 8.81 13.06 3.60
CA ALA A 198 9.82 12.13 4.12
C ALA A 198 10.86 11.76 3.05
N LEU A 199 10.41 11.54 1.81
CA LEU A 199 11.32 11.25 0.69
C LEU A 199 12.24 12.45 0.41
N VAL A 200 11.70 13.68 0.43
CA VAL A 200 12.48 14.90 0.28
C VAL A 200 13.46 15.06 1.43
N ALA A 201 13.01 14.87 2.68
CA ALA A 201 13.86 14.97 3.87
C ALA A 201 15.02 13.96 3.83
N ARG A 202 14.74 12.70 3.42
CA ARG A 202 15.78 11.66 3.25
C ARG A 202 16.82 12.07 2.22
N ASN A 203 16.39 12.49 1.04
CA ASN A 203 17.31 12.84 -0.03
C ASN A 203 18.08 14.13 0.25
N PHE A 204 17.47 15.07 0.97
CA PHE A 204 18.15 16.26 1.49
C PHE A 204 19.24 15.87 2.50
N ALA A 205 18.94 14.97 3.43
CA ALA A 205 19.94 14.46 4.38
C ALA A 205 21.09 13.76 3.67
N ASP A 206 20.81 12.91 2.67
CA ASP A 206 21.82 12.16 1.93
C ASP A 206 22.73 13.09 1.08
N THR A 207 22.23 14.26 0.64
CA THR A 207 23.01 15.22 -0.16
C THR A 207 23.79 16.21 0.68
N THR A 208 23.22 16.68 1.78
CA THR A 208 23.82 17.73 2.62
C THR A 208 24.67 17.17 3.77
N GLY A 209 24.43 15.90 4.14
CA GLY A 209 25.06 15.29 5.31
C GLY A 209 24.61 15.89 6.65
N TRP A 210 23.53 16.68 6.67
CA TRP A 210 23.07 17.41 7.85
C TRP A 210 22.59 16.48 8.98
N PHE A 211 21.97 15.37 8.62
CA PHE A 211 21.65 14.30 9.55
C PHE A 211 21.79 12.93 8.88
N SER A 212 22.13 11.93 9.67
CA SER A 212 22.16 10.54 9.23
C SER A 212 20.97 9.78 9.77
N VAL A 213 20.42 8.89 8.95
CA VAL A 213 19.35 7.98 9.36
C VAL A 213 19.95 6.58 9.46
N ASP A 214 20.00 6.02 10.65
CA ASP A 214 20.50 4.64 10.82
C ASP A 214 19.52 3.64 10.19
N GLY A 215 20.03 2.88 9.23
CA GLY A 215 19.23 1.93 8.46
C GLY A 215 18.71 0.76 9.29
N LEU A 216 19.39 0.37 10.38
CA LEU A 216 18.95 -0.72 11.25
C LEU A 216 17.81 -0.26 12.16
N ALA A 217 17.95 0.91 12.80
CA ALA A 217 16.92 1.52 13.62
C ALA A 217 15.65 1.80 12.80
N LEU A 218 15.81 2.35 11.58
CA LEU A 218 14.70 2.63 10.69
C LEU A 218 13.93 1.35 10.31
N ARG A 219 14.62 0.28 9.90
CA ARG A 219 13.99 -1.01 9.58
C ARG A 219 13.25 -1.61 10.78
N THR A 220 13.84 -1.53 11.96
CA THR A 220 13.24 -2.06 13.19
C THR A 220 11.96 -1.31 13.54
N LEU A 221 11.99 0.03 13.53
CA LEU A 221 10.82 0.86 13.77
C LEU A 221 9.73 0.64 12.72
N THR A 222 10.10 0.62 11.45
CA THR A 222 9.15 0.35 10.35
C THR A 222 8.44 -0.99 10.55
N LYS A 223 9.17 -2.04 10.96
CA LYS A 223 8.57 -3.35 11.25
C LYS A 223 7.63 -3.29 12.46
N ILE A 224 8.00 -2.60 13.52
CA ILE A 224 7.14 -2.42 14.71
C ILE A 224 5.85 -1.70 14.32
N PHE A 225 5.95 -0.56 13.62
CA PHE A 225 4.77 0.20 13.20
C PHE A 225 3.90 -0.55 12.19
N LEU A 226 4.49 -1.37 11.30
CA LEU A 226 3.73 -2.25 10.42
C LEU A 226 2.92 -3.27 11.22
N ILE A 227 3.53 -3.94 12.20
CA ILE A 227 2.84 -4.94 13.04
C ILE A 227 1.72 -4.27 13.85
N LEU A 228 2.00 -3.12 14.46
CA LEU A 228 0.99 -2.33 15.19
C LEU A 228 -0.16 -1.93 14.28
N PHE A 229 0.16 -1.44 13.07
CA PHE A 229 -0.86 -1.06 12.10
C PHE A 229 -1.74 -2.24 11.70
N ILE A 230 -1.15 -3.40 11.37
CA ILE A 230 -1.90 -4.61 11.01
C ILE A 230 -2.81 -5.03 12.16
N LEU A 231 -2.28 -5.03 13.40
CA LEU A 231 -3.06 -5.40 14.59
C LEU A 231 -4.26 -4.48 14.77
N VAL A 232 -4.03 -3.16 14.79
CA VAL A 232 -5.08 -2.16 15.00
C VAL A 232 -6.08 -2.16 13.86
N SER A 233 -5.61 -2.25 12.61
CA SER A 233 -6.45 -2.30 11.42
C SER A 233 -7.33 -3.55 11.40
N THR A 234 -6.78 -4.72 11.77
CA THR A 234 -7.55 -5.96 11.86
C THR A 234 -8.63 -5.89 12.94
N CYS A 235 -8.32 -5.28 14.09
CA CYS A 235 -9.30 -5.07 15.15
C CYS A 235 -10.36 -4.01 14.80
N ALA A 236 -10.06 -3.09 13.88
CA ALA A 236 -10.97 -2.05 13.43
C ALA A 236 -11.86 -2.48 12.25
N LEU A 237 -11.68 -3.70 11.71
CA LEU A 237 -12.52 -4.22 10.63
C LEU A 237 -13.98 -4.30 11.05
N GLN A 238 -14.84 -3.66 10.28
CA GLN A 238 -16.29 -3.67 10.47
C GLN A 238 -16.88 -4.88 9.72
N LEU A 239 -16.72 -6.07 10.29
CA LEU A 239 -17.17 -7.31 9.66
C LEU A 239 -18.69 -7.41 9.53
N ASP A 240 -19.44 -6.70 10.37
CA ASP A 240 -20.88 -6.52 10.30
C ASP A 240 -21.32 -5.96 8.94
N LEU A 241 -20.60 -5.00 8.38
CA LEU A 241 -20.91 -4.44 7.06
C LEU A 241 -20.83 -5.47 5.91
N ILE A 242 -20.08 -6.56 6.09
CA ILE A 242 -20.01 -7.63 5.09
C ILE A 242 -21.33 -8.41 5.03
N PHE A 243 -21.97 -8.62 6.18
CA PHE A 243 -23.24 -9.36 6.26
C PHE A 243 -24.42 -8.57 5.72
N ASP A 244 -24.30 -7.23 5.67
CA ASP A 244 -25.34 -6.35 5.10
C ASP A 244 -25.24 -6.19 3.58
N LEU A 245 -24.21 -6.79 2.94
CA LEU A 245 -24.05 -6.73 1.51
C LEU A 245 -25.10 -7.57 0.78
N SER A 246 -25.78 -6.96 -0.19
CA SER A 246 -26.72 -7.68 -1.06
C SER A 246 -25.99 -8.67 -1.99
N ALA A 247 -26.67 -9.74 -2.39
CA ALA A 247 -26.11 -10.77 -3.27
C ALA A 247 -25.51 -10.21 -4.59
N PRO A 248 -26.13 -9.23 -5.28
CA PRO A 248 -25.53 -8.60 -6.47
C PRO A 248 -24.19 -7.93 -6.17
N ILE A 249 -24.07 -7.21 -5.06
CA ILE A 249 -22.82 -6.54 -4.66
C ILE A 249 -21.71 -7.57 -4.41
N VAL A 250 -22.02 -8.64 -3.72
CA VAL A 250 -21.09 -9.75 -3.47
C VAL A 250 -20.65 -10.42 -4.78
N ALA A 251 -21.57 -10.58 -5.74
CA ALA A 251 -21.23 -11.14 -7.06
C ALA A 251 -20.24 -10.25 -7.83
N VAL A 252 -20.47 -8.93 -7.85
CA VAL A 252 -19.53 -7.97 -8.46
C VAL A 252 -18.17 -8.03 -7.79
N PHE A 253 -18.14 -8.07 -6.46
CA PHE A 253 -16.89 -8.20 -5.70
C PHE A 253 -16.10 -9.47 -6.08
N PHE A 254 -16.75 -10.63 -6.18
CA PHE A 254 -16.06 -11.86 -6.57
C PHE A 254 -15.57 -11.83 -8.01
N LEU A 255 -16.28 -11.17 -8.92
CA LEU A 255 -15.82 -10.94 -10.28
C LEU A 255 -14.54 -10.09 -10.29
N GLU A 256 -14.51 -8.99 -9.53
CA GLU A 256 -13.33 -8.14 -9.33
C GLU A 256 -12.18 -8.92 -8.72
N LEU A 257 -12.43 -9.73 -7.69
CA LEU A 257 -11.41 -10.58 -7.06
C LEU A 257 -10.75 -11.51 -8.08
N VAL A 258 -11.54 -12.21 -8.90
CA VAL A 258 -11.02 -13.12 -9.92
C VAL A 258 -10.15 -12.35 -10.93
N VAL A 259 -10.63 -11.21 -11.41
CA VAL A 259 -9.87 -10.38 -12.37
C VAL A 259 -8.56 -9.90 -11.75
N ASN A 260 -8.57 -9.44 -10.50
CA ASN A 260 -7.36 -9.02 -9.80
C ASN A 260 -6.32 -10.15 -9.67
N VAL A 261 -6.76 -11.34 -9.29
CA VAL A 261 -5.87 -12.52 -9.17
C VAL A 261 -5.30 -12.91 -10.53
N LEU A 262 -6.15 -12.94 -11.58
CA LEU A 262 -5.70 -13.23 -12.95
C LEU A 262 -4.72 -12.17 -13.44
N PHE A 263 -5.00 -10.89 -13.20
CA PHE A 263 -4.13 -9.79 -13.59
C PHE A 263 -2.78 -9.87 -12.87
N ALA A 264 -2.77 -10.13 -11.57
CA ALA A 264 -1.54 -10.31 -10.81
C ALA A 264 -0.73 -11.50 -11.32
N ARG A 265 -1.40 -12.60 -11.62
CA ARG A 265 -0.76 -13.82 -12.08
C ARG A 265 -0.23 -13.73 -13.51
N PHE A 266 -1.00 -13.15 -14.43
CA PHE A 266 -0.69 -13.17 -15.86
C PHE A 266 -0.07 -11.87 -16.36
N VAL A 267 -0.37 -10.73 -15.75
CA VAL A 267 0.13 -9.43 -16.18
C VAL A 267 1.31 -9.00 -15.32
N TYR A 268 1.09 -8.77 -14.02
CA TYR A 268 2.18 -8.31 -13.14
C TYR A 268 3.37 -9.27 -13.15
N PHE A 269 3.15 -10.54 -12.83
CA PHE A 269 4.24 -11.51 -12.76
C PHE A 269 5.00 -11.67 -14.08
N ASN A 270 4.29 -11.71 -15.21
CA ASN A 270 4.93 -11.93 -16.52
C ASN A 270 5.67 -10.71 -17.05
N LEU A 271 5.16 -9.50 -16.80
CA LEU A 271 5.76 -8.29 -17.34
C LEU A 271 6.84 -7.69 -16.42
N LEU A 272 6.77 -7.95 -15.11
CA LEU A 272 7.69 -7.38 -14.13
C LEU A 272 8.91 -8.27 -13.82
N GLY A 273 9.17 -9.31 -14.63
CA GLY A 273 10.46 -10.00 -14.63
C GLY A 273 10.42 -11.53 -14.49
N ARG A 274 9.31 -12.17 -14.10
CA ARG A 274 9.18 -13.63 -13.86
C ARG A 274 10.20 -14.21 -12.89
N ASP A 275 10.75 -13.37 -12.04
CA ASP A 275 11.72 -13.69 -11.00
C ASP A 275 11.11 -13.54 -9.60
N PHE A 276 11.91 -13.72 -8.56
CA PHE A 276 11.46 -13.56 -7.18
C PHE A 276 11.00 -12.11 -6.90
N ARG A 277 11.67 -11.11 -7.49
CA ARG A 277 11.29 -9.70 -7.37
C ARG A 277 9.95 -9.43 -8.05
N GLY A 278 9.76 -9.90 -9.30
CA GLY A 278 8.51 -9.76 -10.04
C GLY A 278 7.34 -10.45 -9.35
N MET A 279 7.57 -11.63 -8.74
CA MET A 279 6.58 -12.30 -7.90
C MET A 279 6.22 -11.46 -6.67
N LEU A 280 7.20 -10.90 -5.98
CA LEU A 280 6.97 -10.07 -4.80
C LEU A 280 6.16 -8.81 -5.14
N ILE A 281 6.48 -8.15 -6.27
CA ILE A 281 5.72 -7.00 -6.76
C ILE A 281 4.29 -7.43 -7.16
N ALA A 282 4.10 -8.60 -7.77
CA ALA A 282 2.77 -9.09 -8.12
C ALA A 282 1.91 -9.37 -6.88
N VAL A 283 2.50 -9.92 -5.81
CA VAL A 283 1.82 -10.13 -4.51
C VAL A 283 1.45 -8.81 -3.87
N GLY A 284 2.38 -7.85 -3.83
CA GLY A 284 2.12 -6.52 -3.31
C GLY A 284 1.05 -5.78 -4.11
N GLY A 285 1.14 -5.83 -5.44
CA GLY A 285 0.18 -5.23 -6.36
C GLY A 285 -1.22 -5.82 -6.25
N LEU A 286 -1.35 -7.15 -6.12
CA LEU A 286 -2.63 -7.81 -5.90
C LEU A 286 -3.29 -7.32 -4.61
N ALA A 287 -2.56 -7.33 -3.51
CA ALA A 287 -3.12 -6.92 -2.23
C ALA A 287 -3.43 -5.41 -2.19
N PHE A 288 -2.63 -4.62 -2.90
CA PHE A 288 -2.85 -3.18 -3.06
C PHE A 288 -4.13 -2.88 -3.84
N SER A 289 -4.38 -3.64 -4.90
CA SER A 289 -5.57 -3.48 -5.74
C SER A 289 -6.86 -4.05 -5.15
N MET A 290 -6.79 -4.58 -3.91
CA MET A 290 -7.93 -5.20 -3.21
C MET A 290 -8.22 -4.57 -1.85
N GLY A 291 -7.85 -3.33 -1.63
CA GLY A 291 -8.36 -2.58 -0.51
C GLY A 291 -7.33 -1.90 0.39
N MET A 292 -6.08 -2.35 0.51
CA MET A 292 -5.14 -1.68 1.40
C MET A 292 -3.66 -1.98 1.11
N ALA A 293 -2.90 -0.91 0.99
CA ALA A 293 -1.46 -0.96 0.77
C ALA A 293 -0.70 -1.78 1.84
N ALA A 294 -1.10 -1.66 3.09
CA ALA A 294 -0.44 -2.35 4.19
C ALA A 294 -0.58 -3.87 4.13
N ASN A 295 -1.70 -4.39 3.63
CA ASN A 295 -1.88 -5.82 3.41
C ASN A 295 -0.90 -6.35 2.37
N GLY A 296 -0.64 -5.55 1.31
CA GLY A 296 0.37 -5.87 0.32
C GLY A 296 1.75 -5.98 0.95
N LEU A 297 2.12 -5.00 1.75
CA LEU A 297 3.41 -4.96 2.43
C LEU A 297 3.58 -6.08 3.46
N SER A 298 2.54 -6.41 4.20
CA SER A 298 2.52 -7.52 5.15
C SER A 298 2.74 -8.87 4.45
N ASN A 299 2.02 -9.13 3.35
CA ASN A 299 2.15 -10.34 2.58
C ASN A 299 3.53 -10.46 1.91
N MET A 300 4.07 -9.35 1.39
CA MET A 300 5.44 -9.29 0.87
C MET A 300 6.46 -9.58 1.97
N GLN A 301 6.27 -9.01 3.17
CA GLN A 301 7.16 -9.23 4.29
C GLN A 301 7.14 -10.68 4.76
N SER A 302 5.98 -11.30 4.88
CA SER A 302 5.83 -12.72 5.23
C SER A 302 6.60 -13.63 4.26
N LEU A 303 6.53 -13.36 2.96
CA LEU A 303 7.31 -14.08 1.95
C LEU A 303 8.81 -13.81 2.08
N CYS A 304 9.21 -12.58 2.36
CA CYS A 304 10.61 -12.24 2.59
C CYS A 304 11.18 -12.87 3.87
N GLU A 305 10.39 -13.02 4.91
CA GLU A 305 10.81 -13.72 6.14
C GLU A 305 11.06 -15.21 5.88
N LYS A 306 10.28 -15.84 5.00
CA LYS A 306 10.41 -17.25 4.66
C LYS A 306 11.49 -17.55 3.62
N TYR A 307 11.60 -16.71 2.59
CA TYR A 307 12.44 -16.95 1.41
C TYR A 307 13.66 -16.03 1.30
N GLY A 308 13.83 -15.11 2.23
CA GLY A 308 14.91 -14.11 2.27
C GLY A 308 14.47 -12.72 1.81
N PRO A 309 15.15 -11.66 2.28
CA PRO A 309 14.78 -10.28 1.99
C PRO A 309 15.01 -9.94 0.51
N ASN A 310 14.12 -9.09 -0.03
CA ASN A 310 14.28 -8.49 -1.36
C ASN A 310 13.89 -7.01 -1.29
N THR A 311 14.89 -6.18 -1.04
CA THR A 311 14.71 -4.74 -0.83
C THR A 311 14.17 -4.05 -2.08
N ASP A 312 14.60 -4.49 -3.28
CA ASP A 312 14.21 -3.88 -4.54
C ASP A 312 12.72 -4.04 -4.82
N GLY A 313 12.18 -5.24 -4.63
CA GLY A 313 10.75 -5.50 -4.79
C GLY A 313 9.91 -4.70 -3.80
N PHE A 314 10.37 -4.59 -2.55
CA PHE A 314 9.71 -3.77 -1.53
C PHE A 314 9.68 -2.29 -1.90
N LEU A 315 10.81 -1.72 -2.33
CA LEU A 315 10.90 -0.30 -2.68
C LEU A 315 10.04 0.09 -3.87
N VAL A 316 9.94 -0.77 -4.88
CA VAL A 316 9.07 -0.55 -6.04
C VAL A 316 7.62 -0.38 -5.61
N VAL A 317 7.12 -1.27 -4.77
CA VAL A 317 5.72 -1.24 -4.33
C VAL A 317 5.49 -0.13 -3.31
N CYS A 318 6.38 0.00 -2.31
CA CYS A 318 6.15 0.88 -1.16
C CYS A 318 6.35 2.35 -1.48
N VAL A 319 7.43 2.72 -2.15
CA VAL A 319 7.79 4.15 -2.31
C VAL A 319 7.15 4.70 -3.57
N VAL A 320 7.46 4.11 -4.72
CA VAL A 320 6.99 4.65 -6.00
C VAL A 320 5.54 4.25 -6.26
N GLY A 321 5.19 2.98 -5.98
CA GLY A 321 3.83 2.47 -6.14
C GLY A 321 2.83 3.27 -5.31
N LEU A 322 3.04 3.36 -4.00
CA LEU A 322 2.11 4.04 -3.11
C LEU A 322 1.93 5.52 -3.42
N ILE A 323 3.03 6.26 -3.63
CA ILE A 323 2.96 7.70 -3.89
C ILE A 323 2.28 7.98 -5.22
N LEU A 324 2.77 7.36 -6.30
CA LEU A 324 2.23 7.60 -7.63
C LEU A 324 0.79 7.09 -7.76
N LEU A 325 0.49 5.91 -7.20
CA LEU A 325 -0.86 5.34 -7.25
C LEU A 325 -1.86 6.16 -6.45
N ALA A 326 -1.52 6.64 -5.26
CA ALA A 326 -2.43 7.45 -4.47
C ALA A 326 -2.82 8.75 -5.21
N ILE A 327 -1.85 9.41 -5.84
CA ILE A 327 -2.12 10.63 -6.63
C ILE A 327 -2.94 10.32 -7.88
N SER A 328 -2.50 9.32 -8.66
CA SER A 328 -3.13 8.99 -9.93
C SER A 328 -4.53 8.40 -9.75
N ASN A 329 -4.74 7.56 -8.74
CA ASN A 329 -6.04 6.98 -8.44
C ASN A 329 -7.04 8.08 -8.02
N THR A 330 -6.61 9.05 -7.21
CA THR A 330 -7.43 10.21 -6.87
C THR A 330 -7.85 11.00 -8.12
N LEU A 331 -6.93 11.21 -9.07
CA LEU A 331 -7.23 11.89 -10.33
C LEU A 331 -8.15 11.06 -11.22
N LEU A 332 -7.92 9.75 -11.31
CA LEU A 332 -8.78 8.81 -12.06
C LEU A 332 -10.20 8.82 -11.52
N ILE A 333 -10.37 8.75 -10.20
CA ILE A 333 -11.68 8.77 -9.56
C ILE A 333 -12.40 10.10 -9.83
N LYS A 334 -11.72 11.23 -9.66
CA LYS A 334 -12.29 12.54 -10.00
C LYS A 334 -12.75 12.60 -11.45
N PHE A 335 -11.92 12.13 -12.37
CA PHE A 335 -12.26 12.10 -13.80
C PHE A 335 -13.49 11.23 -14.07
N LEU A 336 -13.56 10.04 -13.48
CA LEU A 336 -14.71 9.13 -13.63
C LEU A 336 -15.99 9.73 -13.06
N LEU A 337 -15.93 10.38 -11.89
CA LEU A 337 -17.09 11.05 -11.30
C LEU A 337 -17.56 12.30 -12.07
N THR A 338 -16.75 12.86 -12.98
CA THR A 338 -17.16 13.96 -13.84
C THR A 338 -17.79 13.49 -15.16
N ILE A 339 -17.56 12.23 -15.57
CA ILE A 339 -18.09 11.66 -16.81
C ILE A 339 -19.41 10.94 -16.56
N PHE A 340 -19.52 10.26 -15.45
CA PHE A 340 -20.69 9.46 -15.08
C PHE A 340 -21.50 10.13 -13.98
#